data_35a20372d6af7568f048b42dfefb9c10
#
_entry.id   35a20372d6af7568f048b42dfefb9c10
#
_cell.length_a   1.000
_cell.length_b   1.000
_cell.length_c   1.000
_cell.angle_alpha   90.00
_cell.angle_beta   90.00
_cell.angle_gamma   90.00
#
_symmetry.space_group_name_H-M   'P 1'
#
loop_
_entity.id
_entity.type
_entity.pdbx_description
1 polymer ?
#
loop_
_entity_poly.entity_id
_entity_poly.type
_entity_poly.pdbx_seq_one_letter_code
_entity_poly.pdbx_strand_id
1 'polypeptide(L)'
;VNDHQLAAQLASEAGDLLVDLRVEMSRQRLAPFAVGARGDAAAHDLIASALQAHRPDDLVLSEESPDDRRRLQHRRVWIVDPLDGTREFSTPGRTDWAVHVALVADGAPVAAAVSLPARGITLATEPA
;
A
#
# COMPACT_ATOMS: atom_id res chain seq x y z
N VAL A 1 -7.36 -12.37 11.89
CA VAL A 1 -8.11 -11.62 10.86
C VAL A 1 -8.09 -12.39 9.54
N ASN A 2 -9.15 -12.29 8.77
CA ASN A 2 -9.19 -12.89 7.44
C ASN A 2 -8.42 -12.00 6.43
N ASP A 3 -8.28 -12.50 5.21
CA ASP A 3 -7.51 -11.78 4.17
C ASP A 3 -8.14 -10.45 3.78
N HIS A 4 -9.46 -10.35 3.74
CA HIS A 4 -10.18 -9.10 3.46
C HIS A 4 -9.90 -8.05 4.54
N GLN A 5 -9.99 -8.45 5.80
CA GLN A 5 -9.73 -7.58 6.94
C GLN A 5 -8.26 -7.14 6.97
N LEU A 6 -7.35 -8.06 6.68
CA LEU A 6 -5.92 -7.74 6.63
C LEU A 6 -5.62 -6.73 5.53
N ALA A 7 -6.16 -6.93 4.33
CA ALA A 7 -5.99 -5.99 3.23
C ALA A 7 -6.48 -4.58 3.62
N ALA A 8 -7.67 -4.50 4.19
CA ALA A 8 -8.27 -3.24 4.63
C ALA A 8 -7.44 -2.56 5.72
N GLN A 9 -6.99 -3.33 6.71
CA GLN A 9 -6.17 -2.83 7.81
C GLN A 9 -4.86 -2.26 7.30
N LEU A 10 -4.16 -2.99 6.43
CA LEU A 10 -2.86 -2.54 5.93
C LEU A 10 -2.97 -1.32 5.02
N ALA A 11 -3.97 -1.28 4.16
CA ALA A 11 -4.21 -0.11 3.31
C ALA A 11 -4.52 1.13 4.15
N SER A 12 -5.33 0.97 5.19
CA SER A 12 -5.70 2.05 6.10
C SER A 12 -4.51 2.53 6.94
N GLU A 13 -3.75 1.63 7.52
CA GLU A 13 -2.58 1.98 8.34
C GLU A 13 -1.49 2.64 7.51
N ALA A 14 -1.21 2.13 6.32
CA ALA A 14 -0.25 2.76 5.42
C ALA A 14 -0.73 4.15 4.98
N GLY A 15 -2.04 4.30 4.76
CA GLY A 15 -2.64 5.58 4.45
C GLY A 15 -2.46 6.60 5.57
N ASP A 16 -2.70 6.20 6.81
CA ASP A 16 -2.52 7.08 7.98
C ASP A 16 -1.06 7.50 8.13
N LEU A 17 -0.13 6.57 7.93
CA LEU A 17 1.30 6.87 7.93
C LEU A 17 1.66 7.92 6.88
N LEU A 18 1.11 7.77 5.67
CA LEU A 18 1.38 8.70 4.57
C LEU A 18 0.84 10.10 4.85
N VAL A 19 -0.34 10.22 5.45
CA VAL A 19 -0.90 11.52 5.84
C VAL A 19 0.03 12.22 6.84
N ASP A 20 0.48 11.50 7.87
CA ASP A 20 1.37 12.05 8.88
C ASP A 20 2.74 12.44 8.30
N LEU A 21 3.31 11.59 7.46
CA LEU A 21 4.58 11.86 6.80
C LEU A 21 4.50 13.08 5.89
N ARG A 22 3.40 13.23 5.14
CA ARG A 22 3.21 14.36 4.25
C ARG A 22 3.25 15.69 5.00
N VAL A 23 2.59 15.74 6.16
CA VAL A 23 2.61 16.93 7.02
C VAL A 23 4.03 17.22 7.50
N GLU A 24 4.73 16.20 8.00
CA GLU A 24 6.08 16.35 8.52
C GLU A 24 7.07 16.77 7.44
N MET A 25 7.01 16.15 6.26
CA MET A 25 7.88 16.49 5.14
C MET A 25 7.61 17.89 4.60
N SER A 26 6.35 18.35 4.67
CA SER A 26 5.99 19.73 4.32
C SER A 26 6.64 20.72 5.27
N ARG A 27 6.67 20.41 6.57
CA ARG A 27 7.36 21.24 7.56
C ARG A 27 8.86 21.33 7.30
N GLN A 28 9.47 20.23 6.85
CA GLN A 28 10.88 20.16 6.52
C GLN A 28 11.21 20.80 5.18
N ARG A 29 10.19 21.21 4.41
CA ARG A 29 10.35 21.81 3.08
C ARG A 29 11.13 20.93 2.11
N LEU A 30 10.89 19.63 2.16
CA LEU A 30 11.53 18.69 1.23
C LEU A 30 11.07 18.94 -0.20
N ALA A 31 11.95 18.67 -1.16
CA ALA A 31 11.61 18.75 -2.57
C ALA A 31 10.51 17.70 -2.91
N PRO A 32 9.58 18.00 -3.83
CA PRO A 32 8.50 17.09 -4.19
C PRO A 32 8.96 15.67 -4.54
N PHE A 33 10.06 15.55 -5.25
CA PHE A 33 10.64 14.24 -5.58
C PHE A 33 10.97 13.43 -4.31
N ALA A 34 11.58 14.07 -3.32
CA ALA A 34 11.94 13.41 -2.06
C ALA A 34 10.70 13.04 -1.24
N VAL A 35 9.65 13.85 -1.27
CA VAL A 35 8.38 13.58 -0.60
C VAL A 35 7.76 12.29 -1.14
N GLY A 36 7.61 12.18 -2.46
CA GLY A 36 7.05 10.99 -3.10
C GLY A 36 7.86 9.74 -2.83
N ALA A 37 9.19 9.83 -2.98
CA ALA A 37 10.08 8.68 -2.77
C ALA A 37 10.04 8.18 -1.32
N ARG A 38 10.07 9.07 -0.34
CA ARG A 38 10.01 8.70 1.08
C ARG A 38 8.66 8.13 1.47
N GLY A 39 7.58 8.71 0.95
CA GLY A 39 6.23 8.20 1.21
C GLY A 39 6.06 6.79 0.69
N ASP A 40 6.46 6.56 -0.54
CA ASP A 40 6.39 5.24 -1.18
C ASP A 40 7.20 4.20 -0.40
N ALA A 41 8.44 4.50 -0.06
CA ALA A 41 9.31 3.59 0.70
C ALA A 41 8.74 3.28 2.09
N ALA A 42 8.24 4.28 2.81
CA ALA A 42 7.69 4.08 4.16
C ALA A 42 6.42 3.24 4.13
N ALA A 43 5.52 3.49 3.19
CA ALA A 43 4.30 2.71 3.03
C ALA A 43 4.60 1.26 2.62
N HIS A 44 5.56 1.08 1.69
CA HIS A 44 6.01 -0.25 1.29
C HIS A 44 6.55 -1.03 2.49
N ASP A 45 7.43 -0.43 3.27
CA ASP A 45 8.04 -1.12 4.43
C ASP A 45 7.00 -1.52 5.47
N LEU A 46 6.02 -0.68 5.74
CA LEU A 46 4.94 -0.99 6.67
C LEU A 46 4.15 -2.20 6.19
N ILE A 47 3.72 -2.20 4.93
CA ILE A 47 2.88 -3.25 4.38
C ILE A 47 3.67 -4.56 4.26
N ALA A 48 4.90 -4.50 3.72
CA ALA A 48 5.73 -5.68 3.54
C ALA A 48 6.08 -6.34 4.88
N SER A 49 6.42 -5.55 5.89
CA SER A 49 6.73 -6.06 7.22
C SER A 49 5.53 -6.72 7.88
N ALA A 50 4.36 -6.12 7.74
CA ALA A 50 3.12 -6.68 8.29
C ALA A 50 2.72 -7.98 7.59
N LEU A 51 2.84 -8.05 6.27
CA LEU A 51 2.57 -9.27 5.52
C LEU A 51 3.57 -10.38 5.87
N GLN A 52 4.84 -10.04 6.05
CA GLN A 52 5.85 -10.99 6.51
C GLN A 52 5.46 -11.60 7.87
N ALA A 53 4.93 -10.77 8.77
CA ALA A 53 4.54 -11.22 10.11
C ALA A 53 3.24 -12.04 10.11
N HIS A 54 2.24 -11.63 9.33
CA HIS A 54 0.89 -12.22 9.35
C HIS A 54 0.68 -13.33 8.32
N ARG A 55 1.42 -13.30 7.22
CA ARG A 55 1.32 -14.26 6.11
C ARG A 55 2.71 -14.63 5.60
N PRO A 56 3.56 -15.25 6.45
CA PRO A 56 4.98 -15.48 6.10
C PRO A 56 5.18 -16.39 4.89
N ASP A 57 4.20 -17.22 4.56
CA ASP A 57 4.30 -18.14 3.42
C ASP A 57 3.83 -17.53 2.11
N ASP A 58 3.23 -16.35 2.14
CA ASP A 58 2.72 -15.70 0.94
C ASP A 58 3.83 -14.85 0.30
N LEU A 59 3.85 -14.81 -1.04
CA LEU A 59 4.74 -13.91 -1.78
C LEU A 59 4.16 -12.50 -1.76
N VAL A 60 5.03 -11.49 -1.64
CA VAL A 60 4.66 -10.09 -1.70
C VAL A 60 5.36 -9.44 -2.87
N LEU A 61 4.60 -8.83 -3.77
CA LEU A 61 5.11 -8.07 -4.91
C LEU A 61 4.61 -6.64 -4.86
N SER A 62 5.49 -5.70 -5.18
CA SER A 62 5.11 -4.31 -5.40
C SER A 62 5.62 -3.88 -6.78
N GLU A 63 5.16 -2.72 -7.26
CA GLU A 63 5.61 -2.19 -8.55
C GLU A 63 7.12 -1.91 -8.58
N GLU A 64 7.73 -1.70 -7.41
CA GLU A 64 9.17 -1.49 -7.29
C GLU A 64 9.95 -2.79 -7.22
N SER A 65 9.28 -3.92 -7.05
CA SER A 65 9.91 -5.23 -7.07
C SER A 65 10.27 -5.60 -8.51
N PRO A 66 11.44 -6.20 -8.74
CA PRO A 66 11.74 -6.78 -10.07
C PRO A 66 10.66 -7.79 -10.44
N ASP A 67 10.41 -7.95 -11.74
CA ASP A 67 9.50 -9.01 -12.21
C ASP A 67 9.99 -10.35 -11.68
N ASP A 68 9.27 -10.89 -10.73
CA ASP A 68 9.67 -12.09 -10.02
C ASP A 68 8.82 -13.26 -10.49
N ARG A 69 9.44 -14.15 -11.25
CA ARG A 69 8.77 -15.35 -11.76
C ARG A 69 8.33 -16.31 -10.67
N ARG A 70 8.80 -16.13 -9.41
CA ARG A 70 8.32 -16.91 -8.26
C ARG A 70 6.81 -16.77 -8.09
N ARG A 71 6.20 -15.67 -8.53
CA ARG A 71 4.74 -15.49 -8.52
C ARG A 71 3.99 -16.62 -9.24
N LEU A 72 4.62 -17.21 -10.27
CA LEU A 72 4.03 -18.30 -11.05
C LEU A 72 4.04 -19.62 -10.29
N GLN A 73 4.86 -19.73 -9.25
CA GLN A 73 5.01 -20.93 -8.41
C GLN A 73 4.28 -20.80 -7.07
N HIS A 74 3.82 -19.58 -6.73
CA HIS A 74 3.13 -19.34 -5.49
C HIS A 74 1.63 -19.34 -5.70
N ARG A 75 0.94 -20.09 -4.83
CA ARG A 75 -0.50 -20.10 -4.83
C ARG A 75 -1.09 -18.75 -4.43
N ARG A 76 -0.45 -18.08 -3.47
CA ARG A 76 -0.94 -16.84 -2.86
C ARG A 76 0.10 -15.74 -3.04
N VAL A 77 -0.32 -14.66 -3.65
CA VAL A 77 0.55 -13.51 -3.95
C VAL A 77 -0.17 -12.22 -3.58
N TRP A 78 0.45 -11.45 -2.69
CA TRP A 78 -0.01 -10.10 -2.38
C TRP A 78 0.61 -9.12 -3.37
N ILE A 79 -0.24 -8.34 -4.01
CA ILE A 79 0.18 -7.30 -4.94
C ILE A 79 -0.13 -5.97 -4.28
N VAL A 80 0.90 -5.15 -4.12
CA VAL A 80 0.84 -3.91 -3.34
C VAL A 80 1.28 -2.74 -4.21
N ASP A 81 0.48 -1.69 -4.24
CA ASP A 81 0.90 -0.38 -4.69
C ASP A 81 0.88 0.53 -3.46
N PRO A 82 2.06 0.75 -2.83
CA PRO A 82 2.13 1.46 -1.55
C PRO A 82 1.72 2.92 -1.66
N LEU A 83 1.94 3.52 -2.80
CA LEU A 83 1.56 4.92 -3.06
C LEU A 83 1.27 5.10 -4.54
N ASP A 84 0.00 5.00 -4.90
CA ASP A 84 -0.49 5.34 -6.23
C ASP A 84 -0.72 6.85 -6.27
N GLY A 85 -0.10 7.51 -7.24
CA GLY A 85 -0.16 8.95 -7.35
C GLY A 85 0.92 9.66 -6.53
N THR A 86 2.18 9.24 -6.68
CA THR A 86 3.33 9.89 -6.00
C THR A 86 3.41 11.38 -6.30
N ARG A 87 3.07 11.77 -7.52
CA ARG A 87 3.05 13.16 -7.96
C ARG A 87 1.97 13.95 -7.22
N GLU A 88 0.78 13.40 -7.12
CA GLU A 88 -0.35 14.01 -6.43
C GLU A 88 -0.08 14.10 -4.93
N PHE A 89 0.48 13.03 -4.34
CA PHE A 89 0.92 13.03 -2.95
C PHE A 89 1.93 14.13 -2.66
N SER A 90 2.84 14.37 -3.60
CA SER A 90 3.90 15.39 -3.48
C SER A 90 3.41 16.81 -3.69
N THR A 91 2.17 16.98 -4.15
CA THR A 91 1.57 18.29 -4.43
C THR A 91 0.67 18.69 -3.25
N PRO A 92 1.00 19.78 -2.53
CA PRO A 92 0.21 20.19 -1.38
C PRO A 92 -1.28 20.37 -1.72
N GLY A 93 -2.14 19.86 -0.85
CA GLY A 93 -3.58 19.98 -1.00
C GLY A 93 -4.25 18.95 -1.92
N ARG A 94 -3.49 18.18 -2.70
CA ARG A 94 -4.10 17.14 -3.55
C ARG A 94 -4.59 15.97 -2.70
N THR A 95 -5.74 15.43 -3.08
CA THR A 95 -6.41 14.32 -2.37
C THR A 95 -6.53 13.05 -3.21
N ASP A 96 -6.06 13.08 -4.46
CA ASP A 96 -6.23 12.05 -5.46
C ASP A 96 -5.00 11.12 -5.54
N TRP A 97 -4.70 10.51 -4.40
CA TRP A 97 -3.66 9.49 -4.26
C TRP A 97 -4.18 8.37 -3.35
N ALA A 98 -3.62 7.19 -3.48
CA ALA A 98 -4.21 6.00 -2.88
C ALA A 98 -3.16 4.97 -2.47
N VAL A 99 -3.59 4.00 -1.64
CA VAL A 99 -2.84 2.79 -1.30
C VAL A 99 -3.67 1.60 -1.75
N HIS A 100 -3.05 0.66 -2.47
CA HIS A 100 -3.72 -0.55 -2.94
C HIS A 100 -3.06 -1.79 -2.33
N VAL A 101 -3.86 -2.69 -1.77
CA VAL A 101 -3.39 -3.99 -1.26
C VAL A 101 -4.35 -5.07 -1.79
N ALA A 102 -3.83 -6.00 -2.55
CA ALA A 102 -4.65 -7.06 -3.15
C ALA A 102 -3.99 -8.43 -2.98
N LEU A 103 -4.80 -9.45 -2.75
CA LEU A 103 -4.37 -10.84 -2.71
C LEU A 103 -4.91 -11.57 -3.93
N VAL A 104 -4.00 -12.21 -4.65
CA VAL A 104 -4.32 -13.13 -5.74
C VAL A 104 -4.04 -14.55 -5.25
N ALA A 105 -5.02 -15.43 -5.34
CA ALA A 105 -4.87 -16.83 -4.97
C ALA A 105 -5.31 -17.71 -6.14
N ASP A 106 -4.48 -18.69 -6.47
CA ASP A 106 -4.73 -19.61 -7.60
C ASP A 106 -5.04 -18.86 -8.90
N GLY A 107 -4.35 -17.75 -9.14
CA GLY A 107 -4.47 -16.95 -10.35
C GLY A 107 -5.67 -16.01 -10.40
N ALA A 108 -6.47 -15.91 -9.34
CA ALA A 108 -7.65 -15.05 -9.29
C ALA A 108 -7.58 -14.07 -8.10
N PRO A 109 -8.03 -12.82 -8.26
CA PRO A 109 -8.15 -11.90 -7.13
C PRO A 109 -9.21 -12.40 -6.15
N VAL A 110 -8.87 -12.44 -4.87
CA VAL A 110 -9.76 -12.97 -3.82
C VAL A 110 -10.02 -11.98 -2.68
N ALA A 111 -9.13 -11.02 -2.47
CA ALA A 111 -9.31 -10.00 -1.45
C ALA A 111 -8.56 -8.74 -1.89
N ALA A 112 -9.13 -7.57 -1.61
CA ALA A 112 -8.47 -6.32 -1.94
C ALA A 112 -9.00 -5.18 -1.08
N ALA A 113 -8.18 -4.16 -0.92
CA ALA A 113 -8.56 -2.90 -0.32
C ALA A 113 -7.85 -1.74 -1.00
N VAL A 114 -8.52 -0.61 -1.08
CA VAL A 114 -7.98 0.66 -1.55
C VAL A 114 -8.26 1.69 -0.47
N SER A 115 -7.21 2.35 0.01
CA SER A 115 -7.34 3.49 0.88
C SER A 115 -7.21 4.78 0.06
N LEU A 116 -8.08 5.74 0.36
CA LEU A 116 -7.98 7.12 -0.11
C LEU A 116 -7.67 7.97 1.11
N PRO A 117 -6.38 8.02 1.53
CA PRO A 117 -6.05 8.50 2.87
C PRO A 117 -6.40 9.97 3.11
N ALA A 118 -6.21 10.82 2.11
CA ALA A 118 -6.52 12.24 2.24
C ALA A 118 -8.02 12.50 2.38
N ARG A 119 -8.86 11.50 2.06
CA ARG A 119 -10.32 11.56 2.20
C ARG A 119 -10.82 10.75 3.39
N GLY A 120 -9.94 10.04 4.07
CA GLY A 120 -10.29 9.21 5.22
C GLY A 120 -11.18 8.01 4.87
N ILE A 121 -11.04 7.45 3.67
CA ILE A 121 -11.90 6.37 3.16
C ILE A 121 -11.02 5.15 2.86
N THR A 122 -11.50 3.97 3.27
CA THR A 122 -10.94 2.69 2.83
C THR A 122 -12.08 1.82 2.30
N LEU A 123 -11.91 1.36 1.05
CA LEU A 123 -12.83 0.46 0.38
C LEU A 123 -12.23 -0.95 0.41
N ALA A 124 -13.02 -1.94 0.70
CA ALA A 124 -12.56 -3.33 0.78
C ALA A 124 -13.57 -4.28 0.14
N THR A 125 -13.10 -5.47 -0.24
CA THR A 125 -13.91 -6.48 -0.92
C THR A 125 -15.01 -7.06 -0.03
N GLU A 126 -14.80 -7.06 1.29
CA GLU A 126 -15.85 -7.39 2.24
C GLU A 126 -15.94 -6.31 3.32
N PRO A 127 -17.13 -6.04 3.83
CA PRO A 127 -17.27 -5.18 5.00
C PRO A 127 -16.51 -5.77 6.17
N ALA A 128 -15.91 -4.92 6.95
CA ALA A 128 -15.22 -5.32 8.15
C ALA A 128 -16.19 -5.97 9.16
#